data_45e249d294291fa8541d20c17074149e
#
_entry.id   45e249d294291fa8541d20c17074149e
#
_cell.length_a   1.000
_cell.length_b   1.000
_cell.length_c   1.000
_cell.angle_alpha   90.00
_cell.angle_beta   90.00
_cell.angle_gamma   90.00
#
_symmetry.space_group_name_H-M   'P 1'
#
loop_
_entity.id
_entity.type
_entity.pdbx_description
1 polymer ?
#
loop_
_entity_poly.entity_id
_entity_poly.type
_entity_poly.pdbx_seq_one_letter_code
_entity_poly.pdbx_strand_id
1 'polypeptide(L)'
;MTERSIAIRNVYVMMAYAFRAIRNEGNDRIAAEAFDHLHDLFAEILVRGVGAQVKRGLHHDYLHRSETLATIRGRIDITRTAATRSTLRGRLVCDFDEYELDTPHNRALKSVIVLLLRHGDVAASRRAALRRLLPYLDAVTLIPPTSIRWGTLTYHRANATYRLLLGVCELIVRGLLPTQDAGSTKLTSWVSDDAMSSLYERFLREYYIVHHPELSPTASTVKWDYDHTTALGAEQLPAMRIDVTLRSSHRALIIDAKYYGQSMQTGMWGKSTVHSANLYQVLTYVKNADVNRDGSVSGLLLYARTEAPAQPGLDVVVQGNRIGARTLDLNRPWNELSAQLEDIVTWLYN
;
A
#
# COMPACT_ATOMS: atom_id res chain seq x y z
N MET A 1 -1.24 13.76 -21.73
CA MET A 1 -1.01 12.81 -20.61
C MET A 1 0.36 12.21 -20.85
N THR A 2 1.35 12.57 -20.04
CA THR A 2 2.71 12.04 -20.17
C THR A 2 2.65 10.55 -19.75
N GLU A 3 2.92 9.65 -20.69
CA GLU A 3 3.08 8.24 -20.38
C GLU A 3 4.20 8.09 -19.35
N ARG A 4 3.90 7.47 -18.23
CA ARG A 4 4.89 7.21 -17.19
C ARG A 4 5.54 5.88 -17.47
N SER A 5 6.84 5.94 -17.62
CA SER A 5 7.65 4.77 -17.93
C SER A 5 7.97 4.01 -16.65
N ILE A 6 7.01 3.18 -16.20
CA ILE A 6 7.26 2.16 -15.19
C ILE A 6 7.05 0.80 -15.83
N ALA A 7 8.06 -0.06 -15.77
CA ALA A 7 7.88 -1.44 -16.17
C ALA A 7 6.80 -2.10 -15.28
N ILE A 8 5.78 -2.67 -15.89
CA ILE A 8 4.66 -3.34 -15.19
C ILE A 8 5.20 -4.37 -14.18
N ARG A 9 6.30 -5.05 -14.53
CA ARG A 9 7.01 -5.97 -13.63
C ARG A 9 7.47 -5.28 -12.33
N ASN A 10 7.95 -4.05 -12.40
CA ASN A 10 8.40 -3.33 -11.21
C ASN A 10 7.24 -2.88 -10.33
N VAL A 11 6.06 -2.62 -10.90
CA VAL A 11 4.84 -2.43 -10.11
C VAL A 11 4.55 -3.67 -9.27
N TYR A 12 4.71 -4.87 -9.85
CA TYR A 12 4.57 -6.12 -9.10
C TYR A 12 5.61 -6.25 -7.98
N VAL A 13 6.88 -5.96 -8.28
CA VAL A 13 7.96 -5.99 -7.27
C VAL A 13 7.66 -5.00 -6.14
N MET A 14 7.29 -3.76 -6.48
CA MET A 14 6.89 -2.76 -5.49
C MET A 14 5.73 -3.25 -4.60
N MET A 15 4.71 -3.90 -5.19
CA MET A 15 3.62 -4.50 -4.43
C MET A 15 4.10 -5.66 -3.53
N ALA A 16 5.00 -6.50 -4.03
CA ALA A 16 5.53 -7.62 -3.24
C ALA A 16 6.26 -7.13 -1.98
N TYR A 17 7.05 -6.06 -2.09
CA TYR A 17 7.66 -5.40 -0.93
C TYR A 17 6.61 -4.71 -0.06
N ALA A 18 5.82 -3.81 -0.63
CA ALA A 18 4.84 -3.01 0.11
C ALA A 18 3.86 -3.85 0.93
N PHE A 19 3.52 -5.03 0.46
CA PHE A 19 2.59 -5.95 1.14
C PHE A 19 3.28 -7.13 1.83
N ARG A 20 4.62 -7.09 1.98
CA ARG A 20 5.44 -8.09 2.68
C ARG A 20 5.25 -9.53 2.18
N ALA A 21 5.12 -9.67 0.87
CA ALA A 21 4.85 -10.96 0.23
C ALA A 21 6.09 -11.60 -0.43
N ILE A 22 7.28 -11.09 -0.17
CA ILE A 22 8.53 -11.44 -0.86
C ILE A 22 8.92 -12.93 -0.69
N ARG A 23 8.47 -13.56 0.40
CA ARG A 23 8.83 -14.95 0.76
C ARG A 23 7.94 -16.04 0.16
N ASN A 24 6.98 -15.71 -0.69
CA ASN A 24 6.09 -16.70 -1.26
C ASN A 24 6.68 -17.28 -2.54
N GLU A 25 6.89 -18.60 -2.56
CA GLU A 25 7.23 -19.37 -3.76
C GLU A 25 6.19 -19.08 -4.87
N GLY A 26 6.63 -18.66 -6.02
CA GLY A 26 5.76 -18.27 -7.15
C GLY A 26 5.83 -16.80 -7.54
N ASN A 27 6.38 -15.93 -6.70
CA ASN A 27 6.59 -14.52 -7.01
C ASN A 27 7.58 -14.34 -8.17
N ASP A 28 8.63 -15.17 -8.24
CA ASP A 28 9.63 -15.14 -9.30
C ASP A 28 9.03 -15.44 -10.68
N ARG A 29 8.02 -16.31 -10.74
CA ARG A 29 7.33 -16.65 -12.00
C ARG A 29 6.47 -15.48 -12.51
N ILE A 30 5.78 -14.76 -11.63
CA ILE A 30 5.02 -13.56 -12.02
C ILE A 30 5.99 -12.45 -12.44
N ALA A 31 7.08 -12.26 -11.70
CA ALA A 31 8.09 -11.26 -12.03
C ALA A 31 8.83 -11.54 -13.35
N ALA A 32 8.88 -12.81 -13.80
CA ALA A 32 9.49 -13.20 -15.07
C ALA A 32 8.52 -13.16 -16.26
N GLU A 33 7.20 -13.06 -16.02
CA GLU A 33 6.19 -13.02 -17.08
C GLU A 33 6.05 -11.61 -17.64
N ALA A 34 5.93 -11.49 -18.96
CA ALA A 34 5.60 -10.22 -19.61
C ALA A 34 4.10 -9.97 -19.55
N PHE A 35 3.70 -8.78 -19.12
CA PHE A 35 2.31 -8.34 -19.10
C PHE A 35 2.15 -7.10 -19.97
N ASP A 36 1.15 -7.11 -20.84
CA ASP A 36 0.84 -5.99 -21.70
C ASP A 36 0.12 -4.86 -20.93
N HIS A 37 -0.68 -5.24 -19.92
CA HIS A 37 -1.51 -4.33 -19.14
C HIS A 37 -1.48 -4.65 -17.64
N LEU A 38 -1.64 -3.61 -16.82
CA LEU A 38 -1.75 -3.76 -15.35
C LEU A 38 -2.93 -4.64 -14.94
N HIS A 39 -4.05 -4.58 -15.66
CA HIS A 39 -5.20 -5.43 -15.38
C HIS A 39 -4.88 -6.92 -15.50
N ASP A 40 -4.03 -7.28 -16.45
CA ASP A 40 -3.55 -8.66 -16.62
C ASP A 40 -2.63 -9.09 -15.47
N LEU A 41 -1.73 -8.22 -15.04
CA LEU A 41 -0.90 -8.46 -13.86
C LEU A 41 -1.76 -8.68 -12.62
N PHE A 42 -2.73 -7.80 -12.36
CA PHE A 42 -3.62 -7.92 -11.20
C PHE A 42 -4.47 -9.20 -11.28
N ALA A 43 -4.99 -9.52 -12.46
CA ALA A 43 -5.73 -10.75 -12.69
C ALA A 43 -4.89 -11.99 -12.40
N GLU A 44 -3.63 -12.03 -12.85
CA GLU A 44 -2.71 -13.13 -12.60
C GLU A 44 -2.40 -13.30 -11.11
N ILE A 45 -2.12 -12.19 -10.40
CA ILE A 45 -1.89 -12.22 -8.95
C ILE A 45 -3.11 -12.80 -8.22
N LEU A 46 -4.33 -12.35 -8.59
CA LEU A 46 -5.55 -12.84 -7.97
C LEU A 46 -5.82 -14.29 -8.32
N VAL A 47 -5.61 -14.71 -9.58
CA VAL A 47 -5.80 -16.10 -10.01
C VAL A 47 -4.87 -17.04 -9.21
N ARG A 48 -3.58 -16.75 -9.15
CA ARG A 48 -2.61 -17.59 -8.42
C ARG A 48 -2.84 -17.53 -6.92
N GLY A 49 -2.99 -16.32 -6.39
CA GLY A 49 -3.10 -16.10 -4.96
C GLY A 49 -4.39 -16.65 -4.37
N VAL A 50 -5.55 -16.35 -4.97
CA VAL A 50 -6.85 -16.87 -4.51
C VAL A 50 -6.92 -18.38 -4.76
N GLY A 51 -6.41 -18.87 -5.90
CA GLY A 51 -6.31 -20.31 -6.17
C GLY A 51 -5.48 -21.06 -5.13
N ALA A 52 -4.39 -20.47 -4.64
CA ALA A 52 -3.61 -21.03 -3.53
C ALA A 52 -4.39 -21.01 -2.20
N GLN A 53 -5.18 -19.96 -1.93
CA GLN A 53 -6.05 -19.91 -0.75
C GLN A 53 -7.17 -20.94 -0.82
N VAL A 54 -7.80 -21.15 -1.98
CA VAL A 54 -8.81 -22.19 -2.17
C VAL A 54 -8.25 -23.57 -1.84
N LYS A 55 -7.01 -23.87 -2.26
CA LYS A 55 -6.35 -25.17 -1.96
C LYS A 55 -5.98 -25.33 -0.47
N ARG A 56 -5.67 -24.24 0.25
CA ARG A 56 -5.32 -24.26 1.68
C ARG A 56 -6.53 -24.12 2.59
N GLY A 57 -7.67 -23.78 2.06
CA GLY A 57 -8.86 -23.30 2.75
C GLY A 57 -8.90 -21.77 2.75
N LEU A 58 -10.01 -21.21 2.27
CA LEU A 58 -10.26 -19.78 2.34
C LEU A 58 -10.32 -19.30 3.79
N HIS A 59 -10.10 -18.02 4.01
CA HIS A 59 -10.19 -17.42 5.34
C HIS A 59 -11.60 -17.56 5.91
N HIS A 60 -11.67 -18.09 7.13
CA HIS A 60 -12.89 -18.15 7.91
C HIS A 60 -12.67 -17.35 9.19
N ASP A 61 -13.75 -16.85 9.74
CA ASP A 61 -13.73 -16.16 11.03
C ASP A 61 -14.86 -16.67 11.91
N TYR A 62 -14.69 -16.55 13.22
CA TYR A 62 -15.73 -16.87 14.19
C TYR A 62 -16.59 -15.64 14.40
N LEU A 63 -17.84 -15.69 13.91
CA LEU A 63 -18.82 -14.64 14.13
C LEU A 63 -19.70 -15.00 15.33
N HIS A 64 -19.70 -14.13 16.32
CA HIS A 64 -20.59 -14.27 17.45
C HIS A 64 -22.04 -14.04 17.01
N ARG A 65 -22.87 -15.07 17.22
CA ARG A 65 -24.29 -15.07 16.90
C ARG A 65 -25.11 -15.16 18.17
N SER A 66 -26.19 -14.39 18.23
CA SER A 66 -27.20 -14.48 19.29
C SER A 66 -28.56 -14.69 18.65
N GLU A 67 -29.06 -15.91 18.67
CA GLU A 67 -30.27 -16.31 17.97
C GLU A 67 -31.26 -17.06 18.87
N THR A 68 -32.56 -16.97 18.51
CA THR A 68 -33.61 -17.69 19.19
C THR A 68 -33.86 -19.02 18.50
N LEU A 69 -33.38 -20.12 19.10
CA LEU A 69 -33.35 -21.44 18.50
C LEU A 69 -34.24 -22.42 19.25
N ALA A 70 -34.77 -23.44 18.53
CA ALA A 70 -35.48 -24.56 19.14
C ALA A 70 -34.55 -25.61 19.75
N THR A 71 -33.27 -25.59 19.31
CA THR A 71 -32.23 -26.51 19.80
C THR A 71 -31.12 -25.71 20.45
N ILE A 72 -30.55 -26.20 21.54
CA ILE A 72 -29.45 -25.54 22.25
C ILE A 72 -28.19 -25.56 21.34
N ARG A 73 -27.62 -24.38 21.14
CA ARG A 73 -26.35 -24.16 20.44
C ARG A 73 -25.50 -23.16 21.23
N GLY A 74 -24.31 -23.56 21.63
CA GLY A 74 -23.45 -22.70 22.45
C GLY A 74 -23.98 -22.45 23.85
N ARG A 75 -23.92 -21.20 24.32
CA ARG A 75 -24.37 -20.77 25.66
C ARG A 75 -25.78 -20.21 25.59
N ILE A 76 -26.64 -20.60 26.52
CA ILE A 76 -27.98 -20.03 26.66
C ILE A 76 -27.87 -18.67 27.35
N ASP A 77 -28.40 -17.62 26.74
CA ASP A 77 -28.66 -16.35 27.38
C ASP A 77 -30.00 -16.41 28.16
N ILE A 78 -29.92 -16.75 29.44
CA ILE A 78 -31.10 -16.92 30.31
C ILE A 78 -31.86 -15.60 30.45
N THR A 79 -31.13 -14.48 30.57
CA THR A 79 -31.73 -13.15 30.74
C THR A 79 -32.58 -12.76 29.53
N ARG A 80 -32.02 -12.89 28.35
CA ARG A 80 -32.74 -12.56 27.09
C ARG A 80 -33.84 -13.58 26.79
N THR A 81 -33.62 -14.87 27.12
CA THR A 81 -34.64 -15.92 26.98
C THR A 81 -35.87 -15.60 27.84
N ALA A 82 -35.67 -15.18 29.08
CA ALA A 82 -36.76 -14.77 29.99
C ALA A 82 -37.42 -13.48 29.50
N ALA A 83 -36.64 -12.47 29.17
CA ALA A 83 -37.14 -11.15 28.68
C ALA A 83 -37.99 -11.28 27.41
N THR A 84 -37.59 -12.14 26.46
CA THR A 84 -38.31 -12.37 25.18
C THR A 84 -39.45 -13.39 25.32
N ARG A 85 -39.60 -14.04 26.49
CA ARG A 85 -40.55 -15.14 26.73
C ARG A 85 -40.48 -16.24 25.65
N SER A 86 -39.31 -16.47 25.11
CA SER A 86 -39.08 -17.41 24.00
C SER A 86 -39.37 -18.87 24.41
N THR A 87 -39.24 -19.20 25.70
CA THR A 87 -39.60 -20.51 26.27
C THR A 87 -41.04 -20.89 26.03
N LEU A 88 -41.96 -19.91 25.98
CA LEU A 88 -43.39 -20.19 25.68
C LEU A 88 -43.61 -20.72 24.25
N ARG A 89 -42.61 -20.56 23.38
CA ARG A 89 -42.61 -21.05 22.01
C ARG A 89 -41.67 -22.24 21.83
N GLY A 90 -41.18 -22.86 22.92
CA GLY A 90 -40.21 -23.95 22.89
C GLY A 90 -38.85 -23.53 22.36
N ARG A 91 -38.45 -22.24 22.51
CA ARG A 91 -37.18 -21.71 22.01
C ARG A 91 -36.37 -21.05 23.11
N LEU A 92 -35.05 -21.03 22.92
CA LEU A 92 -34.08 -20.42 23.82
C LEU A 92 -33.23 -19.42 23.03
N VAL A 93 -32.82 -18.33 23.68
CA VAL A 93 -31.81 -17.43 23.09
C VAL A 93 -30.45 -18.04 23.37
N CYS A 94 -29.73 -18.34 22.29
CA CYS A 94 -28.43 -19.00 22.37
C CYS A 94 -27.36 -18.06 21.77
N ASP A 95 -26.25 -17.92 22.51
CA ASP A 95 -25.03 -17.24 22.03
C ASP A 95 -24.01 -18.31 21.62
N PHE A 96 -23.58 -18.25 20.37
CA PHE A 96 -22.61 -19.20 19.82
C PHE A 96 -21.74 -18.52 18.77
N ASP A 97 -20.54 -19.08 18.58
CA ASP A 97 -19.65 -18.65 17.52
C ASP A 97 -19.88 -19.54 16.27
N GLU A 98 -20.10 -18.91 15.14
CA GLU A 98 -20.26 -19.56 13.85
C GLU A 98 -19.01 -19.36 13.00
N TYR A 99 -18.46 -20.48 12.48
CA TYR A 99 -17.29 -20.46 11.62
C TYR A 99 -17.71 -20.16 10.18
N GLU A 100 -17.60 -18.91 9.78
CA GLU A 100 -18.14 -18.42 8.52
C GLU A 100 -17.08 -18.12 7.48
N LEU A 101 -17.40 -18.46 6.23
CA LEU A 101 -16.63 -18.10 5.03
C LEU A 101 -16.90 -16.63 4.60
N ASP A 102 -18.08 -16.09 4.91
CA ASP A 102 -18.50 -14.74 4.51
C ASP A 102 -17.83 -13.65 5.36
N THR A 103 -16.51 -13.62 5.31
CA THR A 103 -15.67 -12.66 6.04
C THR A 103 -15.42 -11.38 5.24
N PRO A 104 -15.09 -10.25 5.89
CA PRO A 104 -14.71 -9.02 5.19
C PRO A 104 -13.57 -9.23 4.18
N HIS A 105 -12.62 -10.11 4.46
CA HIS A 105 -11.51 -10.46 3.59
C HIS A 105 -12.00 -11.11 2.29
N ASN A 106 -12.86 -12.13 2.39
CA ASN A 106 -13.38 -12.83 1.23
C ASN A 106 -14.38 -11.99 0.44
N ARG A 107 -15.18 -11.15 1.12
CA ARG A 107 -16.06 -10.16 0.44
C ARG A 107 -15.26 -9.21 -0.42
N ALA A 108 -14.12 -8.70 0.08
CA ALA A 108 -13.24 -7.85 -0.70
C ALA A 108 -12.67 -8.58 -1.92
N LEU A 109 -12.17 -9.80 -1.76
CA LEU A 109 -11.66 -10.63 -2.88
C LEU A 109 -12.73 -10.84 -3.95
N LYS A 110 -13.93 -11.32 -3.57
CA LYS A 110 -15.04 -11.55 -4.51
C LYS A 110 -15.41 -10.28 -5.27
N SER A 111 -15.56 -9.18 -4.55
CA SER A 111 -15.99 -7.90 -5.13
C SER A 111 -15.00 -7.36 -6.15
N VAL A 112 -13.70 -7.48 -5.88
CA VAL A 112 -12.66 -7.01 -6.81
C VAL A 112 -12.49 -7.96 -7.99
N ILE A 113 -12.60 -9.27 -7.80
CA ILE A 113 -12.64 -10.23 -8.93
C ILE A 113 -13.80 -9.88 -9.87
N VAL A 114 -14.99 -9.64 -9.34
CA VAL A 114 -16.16 -9.25 -10.14
C VAL A 114 -15.95 -7.88 -10.81
N LEU A 115 -15.33 -6.92 -10.14
CA LEU A 115 -14.97 -5.62 -10.70
C LEU A 115 -14.07 -5.77 -11.94
N LEU A 116 -12.99 -6.55 -11.82
CA LEU A 116 -12.08 -6.82 -12.94
C LEU A 116 -12.76 -7.57 -14.09
N LEU A 117 -13.64 -8.53 -13.78
CA LEU A 117 -14.38 -9.27 -14.80
C LEU A 117 -15.37 -8.40 -15.59
N ARG A 118 -15.94 -7.38 -14.95
CA ARG A 118 -16.94 -6.48 -15.58
C ARG A 118 -16.28 -5.33 -16.33
N HIS A 119 -15.24 -4.74 -15.76
CA HIS A 119 -14.73 -3.45 -16.21
C HIS A 119 -13.23 -3.46 -16.54
N GLY A 120 -12.50 -4.55 -16.20
CA GLY A 120 -11.08 -4.66 -16.47
C GLY A 120 -10.79 -5.06 -17.93
N ASP A 121 -9.72 -4.48 -18.48
CA ASP A 121 -9.12 -4.97 -19.73
C ASP A 121 -8.20 -6.14 -19.42
N VAL A 122 -8.79 -7.33 -19.36
CA VAL A 122 -8.13 -8.58 -18.96
C VAL A 122 -8.19 -9.57 -20.12
N ALA A 123 -7.07 -10.18 -20.47
CA ALA A 123 -6.98 -11.20 -21.52
C ALA A 123 -7.96 -12.35 -21.29
N ALA A 124 -8.47 -12.92 -22.38
CA ALA A 124 -9.53 -13.94 -22.33
C ALA A 124 -9.17 -15.15 -21.45
N SER A 125 -7.91 -15.60 -21.48
CA SER A 125 -7.41 -16.72 -20.67
C SER A 125 -7.47 -16.43 -19.17
N ARG A 126 -7.00 -15.25 -18.75
CA ARG A 126 -7.00 -14.79 -17.34
C ARG A 126 -8.42 -14.49 -16.86
N ARG A 127 -9.25 -13.90 -17.74
CA ARG A 127 -10.68 -13.70 -17.47
C ARG A 127 -11.40 -15.03 -17.20
N ALA A 128 -11.12 -16.07 -18.01
CA ALA A 128 -11.66 -17.41 -17.78
C ALA A 128 -11.14 -18.02 -16.46
N ALA A 129 -9.86 -17.81 -16.12
CA ALA A 129 -9.28 -18.27 -14.87
C ALA A 129 -9.90 -17.57 -13.65
N LEU A 130 -10.13 -16.25 -13.68
CA LEU A 130 -10.85 -15.52 -12.63
C LEU A 130 -12.27 -16.04 -12.44
N ARG A 131 -13.00 -16.31 -13.54
CA ARG A 131 -14.37 -16.87 -13.45
C ARG A 131 -14.39 -18.22 -12.73
N ARG A 132 -13.36 -19.06 -12.91
CA ARG A 132 -13.26 -20.37 -12.23
C ARG A 132 -13.10 -20.26 -10.71
N LEU A 133 -12.73 -19.09 -10.18
CA LEU A 133 -12.62 -18.87 -8.74
C LEU A 133 -13.96 -18.54 -8.09
N LEU A 134 -14.93 -17.98 -8.83
CA LEU A 134 -16.21 -17.52 -8.28
C LEU A 134 -17.03 -18.60 -7.58
N PRO A 135 -17.11 -19.87 -8.09
CA PRO A 135 -17.84 -20.92 -7.38
C PRO A 135 -17.34 -21.18 -5.96
N TYR A 136 -16.04 -21.03 -5.70
CA TYR A 136 -15.47 -21.20 -4.36
C TYR A 136 -15.83 -20.05 -3.40
N LEU A 137 -16.29 -18.93 -3.95
CA LEU A 137 -16.74 -17.74 -3.21
C LEU A 137 -18.27 -17.58 -3.26
N ASP A 138 -19.02 -18.62 -3.65
CA ASP A 138 -20.47 -18.51 -3.84
C ASP A 138 -21.19 -18.10 -2.57
N ALA A 139 -20.84 -18.70 -1.44
CA ALA A 139 -21.37 -18.36 -0.11
C ALA A 139 -20.92 -16.98 0.43
N VAL A 140 -20.04 -16.28 -0.28
CA VAL A 140 -19.53 -14.96 0.14
C VAL A 140 -20.41 -13.86 -0.44
N THR A 141 -20.79 -12.90 0.39
CA THR A 141 -21.61 -11.75 -0.02
C THR A 141 -20.85 -10.82 -0.96
N LEU A 142 -21.43 -10.49 -2.10
CA LEU A 142 -20.92 -9.47 -3.01
C LEU A 142 -21.28 -8.09 -2.48
N ILE A 143 -20.28 -7.26 -2.22
CA ILE A 143 -20.47 -5.88 -1.74
C ILE A 143 -19.92 -4.87 -2.77
N PRO A 144 -20.43 -3.62 -2.79
CA PRO A 144 -19.85 -2.58 -3.62
C PRO A 144 -18.36 -2.36 -3.24
N PRO A 145 -17.43 -2.29 -4.21
CA PRO A 145 -16.01 -2.08 -3.93
C PRO A 145 -15.72 -0.83 -3.08
N THR A 146 -16.54 0.21 -3.23
CA THR A 146 -16.45 1.47 -2.46
C THR A 146 -16.83 1.31 -0.98
N SER A 147 -17.56 0.26 -0.61
CA SER A 147 -17.96 -0.02 0.77
C SER A 147 -16.92 -0.84 1.56
N ILE A 148 -15.83 -1.28 0.91
CA ILE A 148 -14.77 -2.06 1.56
C ILE A 148 -14.01 -1.16 2.54
N ARG A 149 -14.01 -1.55 3.82
CA ARG A 149 -13.30 -0.82 4.88
C ARG A 149 -11.88 -1.40 5.07
N TRP A 150 -10.95 -1.00 4.22
CA TRP A 150 -9.58 -1.55 4.18
C TRP A 150 -8.85 -1.48 5.53
N GLY A 151 -9.02 -0.38 6.28
CA GLY A 151 -8.39 -0.18 7.59
C GLY A 151 -8.89 -1.11 8.71
N THR A 152 -10.02 -1.82 8.51
CA THR A 152 -10.56 -2.77 9.50
C THR A 152 -10.13 -4.21 9.25
N LEU A 153 -9.44 -4.47 8.12
CA LEU A 153 -8.95 -5.80 7.79
C LEU A 153 -7.72 -6.13 8.64
N THR A 154 -7.86 -7.08 9.54
CA THR A 154 -6.79 -7.51 10.43
C THR A 154 -6.05 -8.72 9.87
N TYR A 155 -4.73 -8.74 10.06
CA TYR A 155 -3.87 -9.82 9.58
C TYR A 155 -3.13 -10.46 10.73
N HIS A 156 -3.31 -11.75 10.89
CA HIS A 156 -2.60 -12.60 11.83
C HIS A 156 -1.87 -13.74 11.10
N ARG A 157 -1.19 -14.61 11.83
CA ARG A 157 -0.35 -15.66 11.23
C ARG A 157 -1.12 -16.55 10.25
N ALA A 158 -2.38 -16.87 10.53
CA ALA A 158 -3.17 -17.79 9.70
C ALA A 158 -3.64 -17.16 8.38
N ASN A 159 -3.83 -15.82 8.32
CA ASN A 159 -4.28 -15.11 7.13
C ASN A 159 -3.24 -14.14 6.54
N ALA A 160 -1.97 -14.24 6.96
CA ALA A 160 -0.91 -13.35 6.50
C ALA A 160 -0.75 -13.32 4.96
N THR A 161 -1.05 -14.44 4.30
CA THR A 161 -1.01 -14.57 2.83
C THR A 161 -2.08 -13.73 2.11
N TYR A 162 -3.15 -13.33 2.82
CA TYR A 162 -4.15 -12.41 2.28
C TYR A 162 -3.63 -10.98 2.14
N ARG A 163 -2.56 -10.61 2.84
CA ARG A 163 -2.06 -9.23 2.85
C ARG A 163 -1.70 -8.72 1.45
N LEU A 164 -0.97 -9.52 0.66
CA LEU A 164 -0.68 -9.16 -0.73
C LEU A 164 -1.96 -9.06 -1.57
N LEU A 165 -2.82 -10.08 -1.48
CA LEU A 165 -4.03 -10.14 -2.30
C LEU A 165 -4.95 -8.96 -2.01
N LEU A 166 -5.18 -8.65 -0.75
CA LEU A 166 -6.05 -7.54 -0.36
C LEU A 166 -5.39 -6.18 -0.59
N GLY A 167 -4.06 -6.11 -0.49
CA GLY A 167 -3.31 -4.92 -0.90
C GLY A 167 -3.45 -4.64 -2.39
N VAL A 168 -3.38 -5.68 -3.23
CA VAL A 168 -3.65 -5.57 -4.67
C VAL A 168 -5.12 -5.17 -4.91
N CYS A 169 -6.06 -5.76 -4.18
CA CYS A 169 -7.47 -5.38 -4.26
C CYS A 169 -7.69 -3.91 -3.89
N GLU A 170 -7.05 -3.43 -2.83
CA GLU A 170 -7.12 -2.03 -2.41
C GLU A 170 -6.54 -1.10 -3.49
N LEU A 171 -5.41 -1.46 -4.08
CA LEU A 171 -4.78 -0.71 -5.16
C LEU A 171 -5.70 -0.63 -6.40
N ILE A 172 -6.35 -1.74 -6.77
CA ILE A 172 -7.32 -1.78 -7.87
C ILE A 172 -8.49 -0.82 -7.59
N VAL A 173 -9.08 -0.89 -6.40
CA VAL A 173 -10.26 -0.10 -6.06
C VAL A 173 -9.94 1.39 -5.94
N ARG A 174 -8.80 1.75 -5.33
CA ARG A 174 -8.39 3.14 -5.13
C ARG A 174 -7.71 3.74 -6.34
N GLY A 175 -6.96 2.94 -7.07
CA GLY A 175 -6.08 3.39 -8.14
C GLY A 175 -6.68 3.36 -9.53
N LEU A 176 -7.59 2.43 -9.81
CA LEU A 176 -8.25 2.31 -11.10
C LEU A 176 -9.61 3.01 -11.07
N LEU A 177 -9.61 4.31 -11.31
CA LEU A 177 -10.85 5.08 -11.38
C LEU A 177 -11.69 4.62 -12.59
N PRO A 178 -13.02 4.47 -12.44
CA PRO A 178 -13.89 4.19 -13.58
C PRO A 178 -13.89 5.38 -14.54
N THR A 179 -13.62 5.11 -15.83
CA THR A 179 -13.81 6.09 -16.91
C THR A 179 -15.18 5.87 -17.56
N GLN A 180 -15.90 6.96 -17.79
CA GLN A 180 -17.17 6.94 -18.55
C GLN A 180 -16.84 7.27 -20.01
N ASP A 181 -16.67 6.24 -20.83
CA ASP A 181 -16.61 6.40 -22.29
C ASP A 181 -17.87 5.80 -22.92
N ALA A 182 -18.59 6.61 -23.68
CA ALA A 182 -19.69 6.22 -24.56
C ALA A 182 -20.70 5.20 -23.96
N GLY A 183 -21.09 5.38 -22.69
CA GLY A 183 -22.12 4.56 -22.05
C GLY A 183 -21.64 3.24 -21.43
N SER A 184 -20.33 2.93 -21.46
CA SER A 184 -19.73 1.81 -20.73
C SER A 184 -18.73 2.30 -19.69
N THR A 185 -18.86 1.81 -18.46
CA THR A 185 -17.88 2.06 -17.39
C THR A 185 -16.70 1.11 -17.58
N LYS A 186 -15.51 1.64 -17.88
CA LYS A 186 -14.25 0.89 -17.92
C LYS A 186 -13.33 1.37 -16.80
N LEU A 187 -12.46 0.48 -16.31
CA LEU A 187 -11.38 0.89 -15.42
C LEU A 187 -10.29 1.58 -16.24
N THR A 188 -9.62 2.56 -15.64
CA THR A 188 -8.44 3.17 -16.28
C THR A 188 -7.35 2.12 -16.46
N SER A 189 -6.61 2.21 -17.56
CA SER A 189 -5.48 1.30 -17.83
C SER A 189 -4.30 1.51 -16.90
N TRP A 190 -4.33 2.55 -16.08
CA TRP A 190 -3.23 2.95 -15.21
C TRP A 190 -3.70 3.31 -13.79
N VAL A 191 -2.86 3.05 -12.81
CA VAL A 191 -3.14 3.37 -11.40
C VAL A 191 -3.04 4.88 -11.18
N SER A 192 -3.95 5.46 -10.37
CA SER A 192 -3.92 6.88 -10.05
C SER A 192 -2.63 7.29 -9.33
N ASP A 193 -2.25 8.54 -9.48
CA ASP A 193 -1.04 9.11 -8.90
C ASP A 193 -0.97 8.96 -7.39
N ASP A 194 -2.07 9.18 -6.69
CA ASP A 194 -2.13 9.06 -5.23
C ASP A 194 -1.91 7.62 -4.77
N ALA A 195 -2.48 6.65 -5.48
CA ALA A 195 -2.30 5.24 -5.17
C ALA A 195 -0.88 4.78 -5.48
N MET A 196 -0.27 5.27 -6.56
CA MET A 196 1.12 4.98 -6.90
C MET A 196 2.09 5.67 -5.94
N SER A 197 1.81 6.91 -5.51
CA SER A 197 2.60 7.60 -4.48
C SER A 197 2.63 6.77 -3.18
N SER A 198 1.46 6.39 -2.69
CA SER A 198 1.35 5.55 -1.49
C SER A 198 2.03 4.18 -1.64
N LEU A 199 1.98 3.57 -2.83
CA LEU A 199 2.69 2.32 -3.12
C LEU A 199 4.21 2.53 -3.10
N TYR A 200 4.69 3.62 -3.71
CA TYR A 200 6.10 3.96 -3.81
C TYR A 200 6.72 4.23 -2.43
N GLU A 201 6.09 5.07 -1.60
CA GLU A 201 6.50 5.33 -0.21
C GLU A 201 6.62 4.03 0.59
N ARG A 202 5.59 3.19 0.49
CA ARG A 202 5.53 1.91 1.19
C ARG A 202 6.58 0.92 0.70
N PHE A 203 6.80 0.86 -0.63
CA PHE A 203 7.83 0.04 -1.25
C PHE A 203 9.22 0.42 -0.72
N LEU A 204 9.58 1.70 -0.75
CA LEU A 204 10.89 2.16 -0.27
C LEU A 204 11.13 1.76 1.18
N ARG A 205 10.16 2.01 2.06
CA ARG A 205 10.27 1.64 3.46
C ARG A 205 10.44 0.14 3.66
N GLU A 206 9.61 -0.67 3.03
CA GLU A 206 9.68 -2.13 3.19
C GLU A 206 10.92 -2.73 2.54
N TYR A 207 11.44 -2.14 1.45
CA TYR A 207 12.73 -2.50 0.88
C TYR A 207 13.84 -2.39 1.92
N TYR A 208 13.98 -1.24 2.55
CA TYR A 208 15.01 -1.04 3.56
C TYR A 208 14.80 -1.86 4.83
N ILE A 209 13.56 -2.13 5.24
CA ILE A 209 13.28 -3.06 6.36
C ILE A 209 13.81 -4.47 6.06
N VAL A 210 13.75 -4.90 4.81
CA VAL A 210 14.21 -6.24 4.39
C VAL A 210 15.70 -6.30 4.22
N HIS A 211 16.31 -5.30 3.57
CA HIS A 211 17.71 -5.32 3.15
C HIS A 211 18.66 -4.66 4.15
N HIS A 212 18.16 -3.68 4.90
CA HIS A 212 18.95 -2.90 5.87
C HIS A 212 18.23 -2.78 7.23
N PRO A 213 17.87 -3.91 7.88
CA PRO A 213 17.22 -3.87 9.20
C PRO A 213 18.10 -3.22 10.27
N GLU A 214 19.43 -3.25 10.12
CA GLU A 214 20.42 -2.61 10.99
C GLU A 214 20.28 -1.08 11.00
N LEU A 215 19.73 -0.48 9.94
CA LEU A 215 19.48 0.96 9.85
C LEU A 215 18.14 1.36 10.46
N SER A 216 17.40 0.43 11.05
CA SER A 216 16.12 0.66 11.71
C SER A 216 15.13 1.48 10.88
N PRO A 217 14.78 1.06 9.64
CA PRO A 217 13.94 1.86 8.73
C PRO A 217 12.54 2.04 9.29
N THR A 218 12.09 3.29 9.39
CA THR A 218 10.77 3.63 9.94
C THR A 218 10.12 4.78 9.19
N ALA A 219 8.77 4.81 9.17
CA ALA A 219 8.04 6.05 8.95
C ALA A 219 7.94 6.77 10.29
N SER A 220 8.56 7.91 10.41
CA SER A 220 8.65 8.65 11.67
C SER A 220 7.93 9.98 11.61
N THR A 221 7.56 10.50 12.78
CA THR A 221 7.11 11.88 12.93
C THR A 221 8.20 12.66 13.63
N VAL A 222 8.65 13.76 13.02
CA VAL A 222 9.58 14.69 13.63
C VAL A 222 8.80 15.68 14.47
N LYS A 223 9.29 15.98 15.66
CA LYS A 223 8.75 17.03 16.51
C LYS A 223 9.33 18.38 16.09
N TRP A 224 8.54 19.43 16.23
CA TRP A 224 9.04 20.79 16.06
C TRP A 224 10.04 21.12 17.16
N ASP A 225 11.21 21.57 16.77
CA ASP A 225 12.24 22.13 17.67
C ASP A 225 12.00 23.64 17.78
N TYR A 226 11.29 24.07 18.81
CA TYR A 226 10.95 25.46 19.06
C TYR A 226 11.38 25.89 20.46
N ASP A 227 11.90 27.11 20.59
CA ASP A 227 12.34 27.67 21.86
C ASP A 227 11.16 28.10 22.77
N HIS A 228 10.05 28.55 22.16
CA HIS A 228 8.86 29.00 22.87
C HIS A 228 7.59 28.82 22.04
N THR A 229 6.50 28.46 22.69
CA THR A 229 5.15 28.44 22.09
C THR A 229 4.06 28.65 23.14
N THR A 230 2.87 29.04 22.69
CA THR A 230 1.62 28.97 23.49
C THR A 230 0.97 27.60 23.32
N ALA A 231 0.06 27.24 24.21
CA ALA A 231 -0.70 25.96 24.07
C ALA A 231 -1.43 25.89 22.72
N LEU A 232 -2.13 26.96 22.32
CA LEU A 232 -2.80 27.06 21.03
C LEU A 232 -1.81 26.99 19.87
N GLY A 233 -0.65 27.64 19.99
CA GLY A 233 0.39 27.58 18.95
C GLY A 233 0.92 26.18 18.73
N ALA A 234 1.14 25.40 19.81
CA ALA A 234 1.57 24.02 19.72
C ALA A 234 0.54 23.10 19.00
N GLU A 235 -0.75 23.31 19.29
CA GLU A 235 -1.85 22.55 18.65
C GLU A 235 -2.00 22.86 17.16
N GLN A 236 -1.62 24.06 16.71
CA GLN A 236 -1.72 24.49 15.33
C GLN A 236 -0.52 24.08 14.46
N LEU A 237 0.57 23.59 15.06
CA LEU A 237 1.72 23.09 14.29
C LEU A 237 1.38 21.84 13.52
N PRO A 238 1.62 21.79 12.20
CA PRO A 238 1.34 20.60 11.41
C PRO A 238 2.29 19.46 11.78
N ALA A 239 1.80 18.20 11.69
CA ALA A 239 2.63 17.04 11.92
C ALA A 239 3.65 16.86 10.78
N MET A 240 4.94 16.75 11.10
CA MET A 240 6.01 16.43 10.15
C MET A 240 6.13 14.91 9.99
N ARG A 241 5.43 14.34 9.03
CA ARG A 241 5.46 12.90 8.71
C ARG A 241 6.50 12.62 7.65
N ILE A 242 7.40 11.69 7.95
CA ILE A 242 8.48 11.26 7.08
C ILE A 242 8.16 9.88 6.52
N ASP A 243 8.39 9.68 5.22
CA ASP A 243 8.08 8.41 4.54
C ASP A 243 9.06 7.31 4.95
N VAL A 244 10.37 7.61 4.95
CA VAL A 244 11.42 6.69 5.37
C VAL A 244 12.51 7.44 6.13
N THR A 245 12.87 6.94 7.30
CA THR A 245 14.07 7.35 8.04
C THR A 245 14.99 6.15 8.20
N LEU A 246 16.25 6.28 7.78
CA LEU A 246 17.32 5.31 8.03
C LEU A 246 18.24 5.88 9.11
N ARG A 247 18.61 5.06 10.09
CA ARG A 247 19.45 5.49 11.22
C ARG A 247 20.64 4.53 11.41
N SER A 248 21.82 5.10 11.45
CA SER A 248 23.03 4.44 11.99
C SER A 248 23.28 4.90 13.43
N SER A 249 24.37 4.46 14.05
CA SER A 249 24.76 4.88 15.41
C SER A 249 24.96 6.39 15.57
N HIS A 250 25.36 7.09 14.50
CA HIS A 250 25.77 8.50 14.56
C HIS A 250 25.10 9.38 13.52
N ARG A 251 24.40 8.82 12.55
CA ARG A 251 23.80 9.58 11.46
C ARG A 251 22.39 9.10 11.15
N ALA A 252 21.58 10.00 10.61
CA ALA A 252 20.26 9.69 10.10
C ALA A 252 20.08 10.24 8.68
N LEU A 253 19.37 9.49 7.84
CA LEU A 253 18.93 9.93 6.52
C LEU A 253 17.41 9.95 6.49
N ILE A 254 16.85 11.11 6.22
CA ILE A 254 15.43 11.33 5.98
C ILE A 254 15.19 11.26 4.48
N ILE A 255 14.35 10.32 4.04
CA ILE A 255 13.95 10.18 2.64
C ILE A 255 12.48 10.56 2.54
N ASP A 256 12.19 11.51 1.67
CA ASP A 256 10.86 11.96 1.33
C ASP A 256 10.58 11.51 -0.11
N ALA A 257 9.68 10.57 -0.27
CA ALA A 257 9.36 9.90 -1.52
C ALA A 257 8.43 10.75 -2.39
N LYS A 258 8.78 10.96 -3.64
CA LYS A 258 8.03 11.82 -4.56
C LYS A 258 7.68 11.07 -5.84
N TYR A 259 6.39 10.84 -6.04
CA TYR A 259 5.85 10.21 -7.23
C TYR A 259 5.00 11.22 -8.01
N TYR A 260 5.63 11.97 -8.92
CA TYR A 260 4.98 13.02 -9.69
C TYR A 260 5.15 12.81 -11.20
N GLY A 261 4.22 13.35 -12.00
CA GLY A 261 4.36 13.43 -13.46
C GLY A 261 5.46 14.37 -13.92
N GLN A 262 5.81 15.37 -13.08
CA GLN A 262 6.91 16.30 -13.34
C GLN A 262 7.74 16.41 -12.07
N SER A 263 8.99 15.95 -12.14
CA SER A 263 9.94 15.97 -11.02
C SER A 263 10.62 17.33 -10.83
N MET A 264 10.60 18.19 -11.85
CA MET A 264 11.20 19.52 -11.86
C MET A 264 10.16 20.57 -12.24
N GLN A 265 10.32 21.79 -11.74
CA GLN A 265 9.57 22.96 -12.19
C GLN A 265 10.44 23.85 -13.07
N THR A 266 9.85 24.40 -14.13
CA THR A 266 10.54 25.33 -15.03
C THR A 266 10.21 26.75 -14.62
N GLY A 267 11.23 27.53 -14.27
CA GLY A 267 11.08 28.95 -13.93
C GLY A 267 10.94 29.84 -15.18
N MET A 268 10.66 31.13 -14.96
CA MET A 268 10.43 32.13 -16.03
C MET A 268 11.58 32.24 -17.06
N TRP A 269 12.79 31.83 -16.69
CA TRP A 269 13.98 31.90 -17.53
C TRP A 269 14.38 30.55 -18.14
N GLY A 270 13.47 29.59 -18.20
CA GLY A 270 13.76 28.25 -18.75
C GLY A 270 14.65 27.38 -17.86
N LYS A 271 15.06 27.86 -16.67
CA LYS A 271 15.87 27.09 -15.72
C LYS A 271 15.00 26.07 -14.98
N SER A 272 15.36 24.79 -15.08
CA SER A 272 14.70 23.73 -14.32
C SER A 272 15.25 23.69 -12.89
N THR A 273 14.36 23.68 -11.91
CA THR A 273 14.69 23.59 -10.48
C THR A 273 13.86 22.50 -9.80
N VAL A 274 14.35 21.99 -8.68
CA VAL A 274 13.58 21.14 -7.79
C VAL A 274 12.39 21.95 -7.26
N HIS A 275 11.25 21.32 -7.02
CA HIS A 275 10.07 21.98 -6.45
C HIS A 275 10.41 22.60 -5.08
N SER A 276 10.26 23.92 -4.97
CA SER A 276 10.64 24.67 -3.77
C SER A 276 9.91 24.18 -2.52
N ALA A 277 8.61 23.85 -2.64
CA ALA A 277 7.84 23.31 -1.52
C ALA A 277 8.42 22.00 -0.97
N ASN A 278 8.85 21.09 -1.85
CA ASN A 278 9.47 19.81 -1.45
C ASN A 278 10.84 20.04 -0.78
N LEU A 279 11.63 20.97 -1.34
CA LEU A 279 12.94 21.31 -0.77
C LEU A 279 12.79 21.93 0.62
N TYR A 280 11.85 22.85 0.80
CA TYR A 280 11.57 23.45 2.12
C TYR A 280 11.02 22.41 3.10
N GLN A 281 10.19 21.49 2.64
CA GLN A 281 9.67 20.39 3.45
C GLN A 281 10.79 19.51 4.01
N VAL A 282 11.67 18.99 3.14
CA VAL A 282 12.78 18.12 3.59
C VAL A 282 13.78 18.88 4.47
N LEU A 283 14.08 20.15 4.13
CA LEU A 283 14.95 20.99 4.95
C LEU A 283 14.35 21.22 6.35
N THR A 284 13.05 21.47 6.43
CA THR A 284 12.34 21.61 7.71
C THR A 284 12.43 20.32 8.53
N TYR A 285 12.21 19.18 7.91
CA TYR A 285 12.34 17.88 8.59
C TYR A 285 13.74 17.65 9.14
N VAL A 286 14.76 17.90 8.32
CA VAL A 286 16.17 17.72 8.71
C VAL A 286 16.53 18.65 9.86
N LYS A 287 16.19 19.93 9.77
CA LYS A 287 16.54 20.92 10.80
C LYS A 287 15.88 20.65 12.15
N ASN A 288 14.65 20.16 12.15
CA ASN A 288 13.96 19.78 13.38
C ASN A 288 14.42 18.41 13.92
N ALA A 289 14.92 17.52 13.07
CA ALA A 289 15.46 16.23 13.49
C ALA A 289 16.91 16.33 14.00
N ASP A 290 17.69 17.29 13.50
CA ASP A 290 19.07 17.56 13.91
C ASP A 290 19.12 18.43 15.17
N VAL A 291 18.62 17.89 16.28
CA VAL A 291 18.52 18.59 17.57
C VAL A 291 19.86 19.07 18.07
N ASN A 292 20.92 18.32 17.85
CA ASN A 292 22.28 18.69 18.25
C ASN A 292 22.92 19.75 17.33
N ARG A 293 22.31 20.02 16.18
CA ARG A 293 22.82 20.96 15.16
C ARG A 293 24.24 20.65 14.71
N ASP A 294 24.56 19.37 14.66
CA ASP A 294 25.92 18.85 14.33
C ASP A 294 26.03 18.35 12.88
N GLY A 295 24.95 18.46 12.09
CA GLY A 295 24.92 18.01 10.71
C GLY A 295 24.79 16.49 10.56
N SER A 296 24.48 15.78 11.64
CA SER A 296 24.34 14.30 11.63
C SER A 296 23.07 13.81 10.90
N VAL A 297 22.14 14.70 10.60
CA VAL A 297 20.92 14.40 9.86
C VAL A 297 21.01 14.93 8.43
N SER A 298 20.82 14.03 7.45
CA SER A 298 20.76 14.36 6.03
C SER A 298 19.35 14.18 5.50
N GLY A 299 19.00 14.90 4.41
CA GLY A 299 17.70 14.82 3.76
C GLY A 299 17.79 14.53 2.27
N LEU A 300 16.93 13.64 1.77
CA LEU A 300 16.89 13.26 0.38
C LEU A 300 15.45 13.26 -0.13
N LEU A 301 15.19 14.07 -1.17
CA LEU A 301 14.00 13.94 -2.00
C LEU A 301 14.25 12.83 -3.03
N LEU A 302 13.51 11.75 -2.96
CA LEU A 302 13.66 10.62 -3.88
C LEU A 302 12.47 10.58 -4.84
N TYR A 303 12.72 11.08 -6.05
CA TYR A 303 11.71 11.13 -7.10
C TYR A 303 11.68 9.83 -7.90
N ALA A 304 10.49 9.33 -8.20
CA ALA A 304 10.35 8.38 -9.31
C ALA A 304 10.70 9.10 -10.61
N ARG A 305 11.57 8.49 -11.42
CA ARG A 305 12.01 9.06 -12.70
C ARG A 305 10.83 9.27 -13.64
N THR A 306 10.82 10.40 -14.32
CA THR A 306 9.85 10.75 -15.36
C THR A 306 10.52 10.73 -16.72
N GLU A 307 9.75 10.89 -17.81
CA GLU A 307 10.27 11.03 -19.16
C GLU A 307 10.80 12.45 -19.47
N ALA A 308 10.69 13.37 -18.51
CA ALA A 308 11.22 14.72 -18.68
C ALA A 308 12.74 14.67 -18.91
N PRO A 309 13.27 15.49 -19.83
CA PRO A 309 14.71 15.49 -20.15
C PRO A 309 15.58 15.94 -18.98
N ALA A 310 15.05 16.82 -18.11
CA ALA A 310 15.72 17.24 -16.88
C ALA A 310 15.20 16.45 -15.68
N GLN A 311 16.11 15.81 -14.99
CA GLN A 311 15.82 15.04 -13.76
C GLN A 311 16.49 15.70 -12.56
N PRO A 312 15.94 15.57 -11.33
CA PRO A 312 16.59 16.03 -10.11
C PRO A 312 17.98 15.40 -9.90
N GLY A 313 18.96 16.23 -9.60
CA GLY A 313 20.34 15.82 -9.32
C GLY A 313 20.99 16.81 -8.35
N LEU A 314 20.28 17.16 -7.25
CA LEU A 314 20.76 18.10 -6.22
C LEU A 314 21.57 17.37 -5.17
N ASP A 315 22.71 17.97 -4.80
CA ASP A 315 23.52 17.57 -3.65
C ASP A 315 24.20 18.84 -3.09
N VAL A 316 23.72 19.31 -1.96
CA VAL A 316 24.19 20.56 -1.34
C VAL A 316 24.24 20.43 0.17
N VAL A 317 25.09 21.21 0.80
CA VAL A 317 25.11 21.37 2.26
C VAL A 317 24.46 22.73 2.60
N VAL A 318 23.36 22.68 3.35
CA VAL A 318 22.62 23.87 3.79
C VAL A 318 22.71 23.96 5.31
N GLN A 319 23.35 25.01 5.80
CA GLN A 319 23.51 25.25 7.25
C GLN A 319 24.02 24.00 8.02
N GLY A 320 25.02 23.31 7.46
CA GLY A 320 25.64 22.13 8.05
C GLY A 320 25.01 20.78 7.71
N ASN A 321 23.79 20.74 7.19
CA ASN A 321 23.13 19.49 6.82
C ASN A 321 23.18 19.23 5.31
N ARG A 322 23.45 17.98 4.91
CA ARG A 322 23.42 17.57 3.51
C ARG A 322 21.98 17.38 3.04
N ILE A 323 21.61 18.04 1.97
CA ILE A 323 20.27 17.99 1.38
C ILE A 323 20.40 17.64 -0.10
N GLY A 324 19.62 16.68 -0.56
CA GLY A 324 19.68 16.26 -1.95
C GLY A 324 18.33 15.98 -2.60
N ALA A 325 18.39 15.82 -3.92
CA ALA A 325 17.29 15.32 -4.72
C ALA A 325 17.84 14.38 -5.79
N ARG A 326 17.33 13.17 -5.85
CA ARG A 326 17.71 12.12 -6.80
C ARG A 326 16.50 11.46 -7.43
N THR A 327 16.71 10.75 -8.50
CA THR A 327 15.68 9.92 -9.16
C THR A 327 15.97 8.45 -9.01
N LEU A 328 14.90 7.68 -8.83
CA LEU A 328 14.89 6.24 -8.93
C LEU A 328 14.21 5.82 -10.24
N ASP A 329 14.93 5.13 -11.11
CA ASP A 329 14.43 4.73 -12.42
C ASP A 329 13.66 3.41 -12.31
N LEU A 330 12.34 3.51 -12.14
CA LEU A 330 11.43 2.37 -12.01
C LEU A 330 11.23 1.58 -13.33
N ASN A 331 11.84 2.02 -14.44
CA ASN A 331 11.78 1.29 -15.71
C ASN A 331 12.99 0.37 -15.94
N ARG A 332 13.97 0.38 -15.03
CA ARG A 332 15.16 -0.46 -15.12
C ARG A 332 14.90 -1.90 -14.68
N PRO A 333 15.69 -2.88 -15.15
CA PRO A 333 15.71 -4.22 -14.60
C PRO A 333 15.94 -4.19 -13.08
N TRP A 334 15.41 -5.20 -12.38
CA TRP A 334 15.43 -5.22 -10.91
C TRP A 334 16.84 -5.09 -10.31
N ASN A 335 17.84 -5.76 -10.89
CA ASN A 335 19.22 -5.65 -10.44
C ASN A 335 19.79 -4.23 -10.52
N GLU A 336 19.41 -3.45 -11.54
CA GLU A 336 19.82 -2.05 -11.66
C GLU A 336 19.01 -1.15 -10.72
N LEU A 337 17.72 -1.45 -10.54
CA LEU A 337 16.86 -0.73 -9.62
C LEU A 337 17.33 -0.92 -8.17
N SER A 338 17.62 -2.16 -7.77
CA SER A 338 18.15 -2.44 -6.43
C SER A 338 19.51 -1.78 -6.21
N ALA A 339 20.40 -1.77 -7.21
CA ALA A 339 21.68 -1.07 -7.10
C ALA A 339 21.51 0.44 -6.85
N GLN A 340 20.50 1.09 -7.45
CA GLN A 340 20.18 2.48 -7.16
C GLN A 340 19.70 2.68 -5.72
N LEU A 341 18.93 1.74 -5.16
CA LEU A 341 18.47 1.79 -3.77
C LEU A 341 19.62 1.59 -2.78
N GLU A 342 20.59 0.71 -3.12
CA GLU A 342 21.82 0.52 -2.33
C GLU A 342 22.71 1.77 -2.35
N ASP A 343 22.80 2.46 -3.49
CA ASP A 343 23.59 3.71 -3.58
C ASP A 343 23.02 4.81 -2.67
N ILE A 344 21.72 4.84 -2.42
CA ILE A 344 21.11 5.77 -1.47
C ILE A 344 21.60 5.56 -0.04
N VAL A 345 21.85 4.32 0.35
CA VAL A 345 22.36 4.01 1.71
C VAL A 345 23.73 4.65 1.94
N THR A 346 24.52 4.83 0.89
CA THR A 346 25.84 5.48 0.99
C THR A 346 25.77 6.92 1.52
N TRP A 347 24.61 7.58 1.38
CA TRP A 347 24.39 8.93 1.92
C TRP A 347 24.51 9.03 3.43
N LEU A 348 24.35 7.91 4.16
CA LEU A 348 24.56 7.86 5.59
C LEU A 348 26.03 7.95 5.98
N TYR A 349 26.94 7.62 5.06
CA TYR A 349 28.36 7.45 5.38
C TYR A 349 29.25 8.55 4.76
N ASN A 350 28.71 9.27 3.80
CA ASN A 350 29.36 10.39 3.12
C ASN A 350 28.76 11.71 3.60
#